data_ea03842ee2628d0c9c7fed9cc40374c4
#
_entry.id   ea03842ee2628d0c9c7fed9cc40374c4
#
_cell.length_a   1.000
_cell.length_b   1.000
_cell.length_c   1.000
_cell.angle_alpha   90.00
_cell.angle_beta   90.00
_cell.angle_gamma   90.00
#
_symmetry.space_group_name_H-M   'P 1'
#
loop_
_entity.id
_entity.type
_entity.pdbx_description
1 polymer ?
#
loop_
_entity_poly.entity_id
_entity_poly.type
_entity_poly.pdbx_seq_one_letter_code
_entity_poly.pdbx_strand_id
1 'polypeptide(L)'
;MARVTNLFKDKVYVFSSLREVFSSEEELIANIFNKEGLQNPEEIKFLSANLNNDLFLIKTGDGEFCLKMSLDKNNSNLEKEFLILKDNWRRRITPFPICYGSVPNHSSVEYSVVGFVPAPNLYDSGIQEVIESEDAIPYFFANLSRYDCSNTKKTIRDHLEYYLSFDILKIPEVDVEWIKNHNQIKDLIKNQVIFLQNLLREKLQNFTFSEKDFCHGDLNCSNILAFGEHLHAINYEKSYNGDWVFEFLCLKYDLFLPNSIEKEYLNKIENLLKTNLNGHNINQLMEFVCYFNLLKLMVEYLTEVYMLKCSRQNKILQCGIKLSKNYDHFYQLPDFDKKLKPIAEFFVESVI
;
A
#
# COMPACT_ATOMS: atom_id res chain seq x y z
N MET A 1 -6.25 -30.26 -15.55
CA MET A 1 -7.17 -29.15 -15.85
C MET A 1 -7.61 -28.56 -14.51
N ALA A 2 -6.92 -27.53 -14.05
CA ALA A 2 -7.29 -26.84 -12.83
C ALA A 2 -8.51 -25.95 -13.11
N ARG A 3 -9.58 -26.14 -12.33
CA ARG A 3 -10.76 -25.27 -12.39
C ARG A 3 -10.38 -23.91 -11.82
N VAL A 4 -10.11 -22.94 -12.69
CA VAL A 4 -10.13 -21.54 -12.34
C VAL A 4 -11.58 -21.19 -12.02
N THR A 5 -11.90 -21.01 -10.77
CA THR A 5 -13.22 -20.55 -10.32
C THR A 5 -13.44 -19.14 -10.83
N ASN A 6 -14.44 -19.00 -11.71
CA ASN A 6 -14.82 -17.84 -12.52
C ASN A 6 -15.38 -16.65 -11.70
N LEU A 7 -14.66 -16.16 -10.69
CA LEU A 7 -15.06 -14.97 -9.92
C LEU A 7 -14.55 -13.64 -10.49
N PHE A 8 -13.69 -13.69 -11.53
CA PHE A 8 -13.06 -12.49 -12.10
C PHE A 8 -13.00 -12.50 -13.63
N LYS A 9 -14.11 -12.86 -14.28
CA LYS A 9 -14.18 -12.98 -15.75
C LYS A 9 -13.78 -11.72 -16.54
N ASP A 10 -13.62 -10.56 -15.91
CA ASP A 10 -13.50 -9.28 -16.61
C ASP A 10 -12.17 -8.53 -16.41
N LYS A 11 -11.15 -9.07 -15.71
CA LYS A 11 -9.98 -8.28 -15.35
C LYS A 11 -8.65 -9.03 -15.24
N VAL A 12 -8.23 -9.73 -16.27
CA VAL A 12 -6.79 -9.95 -16.51
C VAL A 12 -6.37 -8.93 -17.56
N TYR A 13 -6.00 -7.72 -17.08
CA TYR A 13 -5.73 -6.58 -17.98
C TYR A 13 -4.50 -6.83 -18.85
N VAL A 14 -3.45 -7.41 -18.28
CA VAL A 14 -2.19 -7.62 -18.98
C VAL A 14 -2.39 -8.66 -20.08
N PHE A 15 -2.95 -9.80 -19.76
CA PHE A 15 -3.14 -10.88 -20.73
C PHE A 15 -4.10 -10.50 -21.85
N SER A 16 -5.19 -9.79 -21.57
CA SER A 16 -6.15 -9.41 -22.61
C SER A 16 -5.54 -8.54 -23.71
N SER A 17 -4.52 -7.73 -23.40
CA SER A 17 -3.78 -6.96 -24.39
C SER A 17 -2.73 -7.76 -25.17
N LEU A 18 -2.37 -8.94 -24.67
CA LEU A 18 -1.35 -9.81 -25.26
C LEU A 18 -1.92 -11.02 -26.00
N ARG A 19 -3.26 -11.17 -26.07
CA ARG A 19 -3.95 -12.31 -26.71
C ARG A 19 -3.65 -12.53 -28.18
N GLU A 20 -3.19 -11.51 -28.87
CA GLU A 20 -2.77 -11.62 -30.27
C GLU A 20 -1.43 -12.35 -30.45
N VAL A 21 -0.64 -12.46 -29.37
CA VAL A 21 0.74 -13.00 -29.41
C VAL A 21 0.86 -14.29 -28.63
N PHE A 22 0.13 -14.43 -27.54
CA PHE A 22 0.15 -15.61 -26.68
C PHE A 22 -1.23 -16.25 -26.66
N SER A 23 -1.28 -17.56 -26.86
CA SER A 23 -2.53 -18.31 -26.90
C SER A 23 -3.14 -18.51 -25.51
N SER A 24 -2.31 -18.47 -24.46
CA SER A 24 -2.74 -18.59 -23.06
C SER A 24 -1.81 -17.85 -22.09
N GLU A 25 -2.28 -17.66 -20.86
CA GLU A 25 -1.48 -17.09 -19.76
C GLU A 25 -0.30 -18.00 -19.42
N GLU A 26 -0.50 -19.30 -19.47
CA GLU A 26 0.53 -20.32 -19.23
C GLU A 26 1.66 -20.19 -20.24
N GLU A 27 1.35 -19.96 -21.52
CA GLU A 27 2.34 -19.76 -22.57
C GLU A 27 3.14 -18.48 -22.33
N LEU A 28 2.50 -17.37 -21.99
CA LEU A 28 3.16 -16.12 -21.66
C LEU A 28 4.12 -16.28 -20.48
N ILE A 29 3.64 -16.89 -19.40
CA ILE A 29 4.44 -17.07 -18.16
C ILE A 29 5.61 -18.04 -18.43
N ALA A 30 5.38 -19.13 -19.16
CA ALA A 30 6.44 -20.06 -19.55
C ALA A 30 7.52 -19.35 -20.40
N ASN A 31 7.14 -18.47 -21.33
CA ASN A 31 8.10 -17.69 -22.13
C ASN A 31 8.93 -16.73 -21.25
N ILE A 32 8.33 -16.08 -20.25
CA ILE A 32 9.07 -15.25 -19.29
C ILE A 32 10.08 -16.09 -18.53
N PHE A 33 9.66 -17.21 -17.95
CA PHE A 33 10.52 -18.08 -17.15
C PHE A 33 11.67 -18.65 -17.97
N ASN A 34 11.42 -19.13 -19.18
CA ASN A 34 12.44 -19.61 -20.11
C ASN A 34 13.45 -18.52 -20.46
N LYS A 35 13.00 -17.30 -20.75
CA LYS A 35 13.86 -16.16 -21.07
C LYS A 35 14.83 -15.86 -19.92
N GLU A 36 14.36 -15.95 -18.68
CA GLU A 36 15.15 -15.67 -17.48
C GLU A 36 15.98 -16.88 -16.99
N GLY A 37 15.93 -18.01 -17.71
CA GLY A 37 16.64 -19.23 -17.34
C GLY A 37 16.08 -19.93 -16.10
N LEU A 38 14.82 -19.65 -15.75
CA LEU A 38 14.11 -20.31 -14.68
C LEU A 38 13.46 -21.60 -15.16
N GLN A 39 13.19 -22.53 -14.25
CA GLN A 39 12.48 -23.76 -14.61
C GLN A 39 11.05 -23.47 -15.06
N ASN A 40 10.54 -24.33 -15.95
CA ASN A 40 9.16 -24.22 -16.43
C ASN A 40 8.15 -24.30 -15.28
N PRO A 41 7.09 -23.49 -15.34
CA PRO A 41 6.00 -23.57 -14.37
C PRO A 41 5.34 -24.93 -14.33
N GLU A 42 5.19 -25.51 -13.13
CA GLU A 42 4.41 -26.72 -12.86
C GLU A 42 2.97 -26.36 -12.47
N GLU A 43 2.81 -25.22 -11.76
CA GLU A 43 1.52 -24.69 -11.34
C GLU A 43 1.54 -23.16 -11.43
N ILE A 44 0.45 -22.61 -11.96
CA ILE A 44 0.23 -21.16 -12.08
C ILE A 44 -1.08 -20.85 -11.40
N LYS A 45 -1.04 -19.98 -10.38
CA LYS A 45 -2.21 -19.51 -9.65
C LYS A 45 -2.30 -17.98 -9.70
N PHE A 46 -3.39 -17.48 -10.26
CA PHE A 46 -3.69 -16.05 -10.17
C PHE A 46 -4.02 -15.66 -8.72
N LEU A 47 -3.31 -14.67 -8.19
CA LEU A 47 -3.51 -14.18 -6.82
C LEU A 47 -4.42 -12.96 -6.78
N SER A 48 -4.09 -11.94 -7.57
CA SER A 48 -4.86 -10.69 -7.60
C SER A 48 -4.52 -9.86 -8.84
N ALA A 49 -5.44 -8.96 -9.19
CA ALA A 49 -5.16 -7.84 -10.09
C ALA A 49 -5.44 -6.53 -9.37
N ASN A 50 -4.64 -5.53 -9.65
CA ASN A 50 -4.98 -4.14 -9.38
C ASN A 50 -4.99 -3.38 -10.70
N LEU A 51 -5.13 -2.04 -10.67
CA LEU A 51 -5.24 -1.24 -11.90
C LEU A 51 -4.10 -1.42 -12.89
N ASN A 52 -2.90 -1.63 -12.36
CA ASN A 52 -1.67 -1.56 -13.15
C ASN A 52 -0.96 -2.92 -13.19
N ASN A 53 -1.27 -3.84 -12.30
CA ASN A 53 -0.51 -5.06 -12.12
C ASN A 53 -1.39 -6.29 -11.98
N ASP A 54 -1.01 -7.37 -12.66
CA ASP A 54 -1.47 -8.73 -12.41
C ASP A 54 -0.43 -9.48 -11.58
N LEU A 55 -0.88 -10.22 -10.58
CA LEU A 55 -0.04 -10.95 -9.64
C LEU A 55 -0.34 -12.45 -9.69
N PHE A 56 0.71 -13.25 -9.88
CA PHE A 56 0.63 -14.72 -9.97
C PHE A 56 1.58 -15.38 -8.97
N LEU A 57 1.12 -16.48 -8.38
CA LEU A 57 1.98 -17.45 -7.71
C LEU A 57 2.37 -18.52 -8.73
N ILE A 58 3.65 -18.73 -8.89
CA ILE A 58 4.24 -19.69 -9.83
C ILE A 58 5.02 -20.73 -9.04
N LYS A 59 4.70 -21.99 -9.23
CA LYS A 59 5.43 -23.10 -8.66
C LYS A 59 6.27 -23.80 -9.72
N THR A 60 7.51 -24.07 -9.42
CA THR A 60 8.47 -24.82 -10.24
C THR A 60 9.18 -25.87 -9.39
N GLY A 61 9.99 -26.72 -10.01
CA GLY A 61 10.86 -27.64 -9.28
C GLY A 61 11.90 -26.94 -8.37
N ASP A 62 12.24 -25.67 -8.64
CA ASP A 62 13.19 -24.88 -7.84
C ASP A 62 12.54 -24.15 -6.67
N GLY A 63 11.20 -24.07 -6.63
CA GLY A 63 10.47 -23.40 -5.55
C GLY A 63 9.24 -22.60 -6.01
N GLU A 64 8.79 -21.72 -5.14
CA GLU A 64 7.63 -20.88 -5.35
C GLU A 64 8.03 -19.42 -5.56
N PHE A 65 7.45 -18.78 -6.56
CA PHE A 65 7.76 -17.42 -7.00
C PHE A 65 6.50 -16.58 -7.11
N CYS A 66 6.65 -15.29 -6.88
CA CYS A 66 5.63 -14.29 -7.17
C CYS A 66 6.01 -13.56 -8.45
N LEU A 67 5.17 -13.66 -9.48
CA LEU A 67 5.30 -12.92 -10.73
C LEU A 67 4.31 -11.75 -10.71
N LYS A 68 4.84 -10.54 -10.86
CA LYS A 68 4.07 -9.31 -11.00
C LYS A 68 4.28 -8.77 -12.41
N MET A 69 3.19 -8.50 -13.13
CA MET A 69 3.23 -7.94 -14.49
C MET A 69 2.48 -6.61 -14.53
N SER A 70 2.98 -5.65 -15.31
CA SER A 70 2.36 -4.34 -15.52
C SER A 70 2.24 -4.00 -16.99
N LEU A 71 1.09 -3.43 -17.39
CA LEU A 71 0.79 -2.99 -18.76
C LEU A 71 1.39 -1.64 -19.13
N ASP A 72 1.75 -0.82 -18.18
CA ASP A 72 2.15 0.56 -18.42
C ASP A 72 3.56 0.82 -17.91
N LYS A 73 4.50 0.68 -18.84
CA LYS A 73 5.92 0.96 -18.58
C LYS A 73 6.17 2.38 -18.06
N ASN A 74 5.39 3.35 -18.49
CA ASN A 74 5.60 4.75 -18.11
C ASN A 74 5.09 5.05 -16.69
N ASN A 75 4.11 4.29 -16.22
CA ASN A 75 3.54 4.39 -14.88
C ASN A 75 3.91 3.20 -13.98
N SER A 76 4.59 2.19 -14.53
CA SER A 76 5.10 1.06 -13.78
C SER A 76 6.23 1.52 -12.86
N ASN A 77 6.12 1.16 -11.59
CA ASN A 77 7.22 1.31 -10.64
C ASN A 77 7.91 -0.03 -10.37
N LEU A 78 7.72 -1.04 -11.26
CA LEU A 78 8.27 -2.39 -11.06
C LEU A 78 9.79 -2.41 -11.05
N GLU A 79 10.44 -1.65 -11.95
CA GLU A 79 11.90 -1.51 -11.96
C GLU A 79 12.41 -0.93 -10.64
N LYS A 80 11.79 0.15 -10.17
CA LYS A 80 12.11 0.79 -8.90
C LYS A 80 11.94 -0.18 -7.73
N GLU A 81 10.80 -0.86 -7.68
CA GLU A 81 10.52 -1.88 -6.66
C GLU A 81 11.59 -2.97 -6.67
N PHE A 82 11.90 -3.51 -7.85
CA PHE A 82 12.93 -4.55 -8.00
C PHE A 82 14.31 -4.08 -7.55
N LEU A 83 14.73 -2.86 -7.90
CA LEU A 83 16.01 -2.30 -7.48
C LEU A 83 16.08 -2.12 -5.95
N ILE A 84 15.01 -1.63 -5.32
CA ILE A 84 14.94 -1.53 -3.86
C ILE A 84 15.07 -2.91 -3.21
N LEU A 85 14.37 -3.92 -3.73
CA LEU A 85 14.48 -5.29 -3.24
C LEU A 85 15.91 -5.82 -3.41
N LYS A 86 16.52 -5.61 -4.58
CA LYS A 86 17.86 -6.05 -4.92
C LYS A 86 18.93 -5.46 -3.98
N ASP A 87 18.81 -4.21 -3.62
CA ASP A 87 19.80 -3.54 -2.76
C ASP A 87 19.60 -3.91 -1.27
N ASN A 88 18.39 -4.30 -0.88
CA ASN A 88 18.03 -4.46 0.53
C ASN A 88 17.66 -5.91 0.96
N TRP A 89 17.59 -6.89 0.06
CA TRP A 89 17.15 -8.26 0.37
C TRP A 89 17.93 -8.93 1.51
N ARG A 90 19.22 -8.58 1.68
CA ARG A 90 20.09 -9.14 2.74
C ARG A 90 19.61 -8.79 4.15
N ARG A 91 18.73 -7.81 4.31
CA ARG A 91 18.12 -7.46 5.59
C ARG A 91 17.01 -8.42 6.03
N ARG A 92 16.61 -9.34 5.13
CA ARG A 92 15.63 -10.41 5.39
C ARG A 92 14.23 -9.95 5.83
N ILE A 93 13.87 -8.73 5.49
CA ILE A 93 12.52 -8.17 5.73
C ILE A 93 11.80 -7.87 4.42
N THR A 94 12.23 -8.46 3.34
CA THR A 94 11.66 -8.30 2.00
C THR A 94 11.82 -9.61 1.21
N PRO A 95 10.94 -9.89 0.24
CA PRO A 95 11.11 -11.02 -0.67
C PRO A 95 12.45 -10.97 -1.42
N PHE A 96 12.99 -12.13 -1.73
CA PHE A 96 14.23 -12.23 -2.51
C PHE A 96 13.97 -11.88 -3.98
N PRO A 97 14.64 -10.86 -4.56
CA PRO A 97 14.47 -10.49 -5.96
C PRO A 97 15.17 -11.50 -6.88
N ILE A 98 14.49 -11.95 -7.91
CA ILE A 98 15.01 -12.91 -8.91
C ILE A 98 15.38 -12.18 -10.18
N CYS A 99 14.39 -11.60 -10.89
CA CYS A 99 14.60 -10.90 -12.14
C CYS A 99 13.56 -9.82 -12.39
N TYR A 100 13.91 -8.88 -13.27
CA TYR A 100 13.05 -7.86 -13.80
C TYR A 100 13.30 -7.73 -15.32
N GLY A 101 12.24 -7.50 -16.09
CA GLY A 101 12.37 -7.32 -17.52
C GLY A 101 11.08 -6.92 -18.21
N SER A 102 11.13 -6.92 -19.54
CA SER A 102 9.95 -6.71 -20.39
C SER A 102 9.57 -8.02 -21.09
N VAL A 103 8.27 -8.19 -21.32
CA VAL A 103 7.74 -9.35 -22.04
C VAL A 103 8.36 -9.43 -23.45
N PRO A 104 8.79 -10.61 -23.93
CA PRO A 104 9.32 -10.79 -25.26
C PRO A 104 8.39 -10.23 -26.33
N ASN A 105 8.93 -9.41 -27.24
CA ASN A 105 8.22 -8.70 -28.30
C ASN A 105 7.15 -7.68 -27.86
N HIS A 106 7.02 -7.42 -26.54
CA HIS A 106 6.09 -6.45 -25.96
C HIS A 106 6.78 -5.59 -24.91
N SER A 107 7.61 -4.66 -25.35
CA SER A 107 8.39 -3.79 -24.47
C SER A 107 7.53 -2.85 -23.58
N SER A 108 6.24 -2.73 -23.85
CA SER A 108 5.31 -1.95 -23.03
C SER A 108 4.82 -2.73 -21.80
N VAL A 109 5.01 -4.05 -21.75
CA VAL A 109 4.63 -4.89 -20.62
C VAL A 109 5.89 -5.28 -19.85
N GLU A 110 5.94 -4.89 -18.61
CA GLU A 110 7.03 -5.22 -17.69
C GLU A 110 6.63 -6.31 -16.71
N TYR A 111 7.63 -7.03 -16.21
CA TYR A 111 7.45 -8.00 -15.15
C TYR A 111 8.57 -7.95 -14.13
N SER A 112 8.26 -8.37 -12.91
CA SER A 112 9.26 -8.74 -11.89
C SER A 112 8.92 -10.08 -11.28
N VAL A 113 9.95 -10.88 -10.99
CA VAL A 113 9.85 -12.16 -10.31
C VAL A 113 10.60 -12.06 -8.99
N VAL A 114 9.93 -12.43 -7.92
CA VAL A 114 10.51 -12.48 -6.57
C VAL A 114 10.21 -13.83 -5.92
N GLY A 115 11.00 -14.24 -4.94
CA GLY A 115 10.68 -15.41 -4.13
C GLY A 115 9.35 -15.22 -3.40
N PHE A 116 8.52 -16.26 -3.38
CA PHE A 116 7.26 -16.21 -2.64
C PHE A 116 7.53 -16.34 -1.14
N VAL A 117 6.88 -15.51 -0.35
CA VAL A 117 6.86 -15.60 1.11
C VAL A 117 5.53 -16.25 1.51
N PRO A 118 5.53 -17.52 1.96
CA PRO A 118 4.29 -18.25 2.27
C PRO A 118 3.73 -17.83 3.64
N ALA A 119 3.34 -16.58 3.74
CA ALA A 119 2.83 -16.00 4.97
C ALA A 119 1.59 -15.14 4.72
N PRO A 120 0.62 -15.14 5.62
CA PRO A 120 -0.49 -14.21 5.58
C PRO A 120 0.00 -12.78 5.82
N ASN A 121 -0.73 -11.80 5.32
CA ASN A 121 -0.50 -10.42 5.70
C ASN A 121 -1.03 -10.17 7.14
N LEU A 122 -0.62 -9.05 7.75
CA LEU A 122 -1.03 -8.73 9.12
C LEU A 122 -2.54 -8.52 9.27
N TYR A 123 -3.25 -8.20 8.20
CA TYR A 123 -4.70 -8.06 8.23
C TYR A 123 -5.37 -9.43 8.42
N ASP A 124 -4.85 -10.46 7.75
CA ASP A 124 -5.40 -11.81 7.77
C ASP A 124 -4.89 -12.65 8.96
N SER A 125 -3.65 -12.40 9.45
CA SER A 125 -3.04 -13.16 10.54
C SER A 125 -3.49 -12.77 11.95
N GLY A 126 -4.19 -11.63 12.07
CA GLY A 126 -4.49 -11.04 13.37
C GLY A 126 -3.31 -10.23 13.93
N ILE A 127 -3.49 -8.92 13.98
CA ILE A 127 -2.47 -7.96 14.45
C ILE A 127 -2.08 -8.22 15.92
N GLN A 128 -2.99 -8.79 16.71
CA GLN A 128 -2.83 -8.94 18.16
C GLN A 128 -1.61 -9.78 18.52
N GLU A 129 -1.40 -10.92 17.87
CA GLU A 129 -0.26 -11.79 18.16
C GLU A 129 1.10 -11.12 17.86
N VAL A 130 1.15 -10.25 16.83
CA VAL A 130 2.36 -9.53 16.46
C VAL A 130 2.63 -8.35 17.40
N ILE A 131 1.58 -7.70 17.92
CA ILE A 131 1.69 -6.62 18.92
C ILE A 131 2.16 -7.21 20.27
N GLU A 132 1.72 -8.42 20.63
CA GLU A 132 2.16 -9.12 21.83
C GLU A 132 3.65 -9.51 21.78
N SER A 133 4.23 -9.63 20.61
CA SER A 133 5.68 -9.71 20.42
C SER A 133 6.29 -8.30 20.49
N GLU A 134 6.58 -7.84 21.71
CA GLU A 134 6.96 -6.46 22.08
C GLU A 134 8.01 -5.79 21.16
N ASP A 135 8.82 -6.58 20.45
CA ASP A 135 9.94 -6.08 19.65
C ASP A 135 9.79 -6.25 18.12
N ALA A 136 8.86 -7.08 17.65
CA ALA A 136 8.76 -7.41 16.21
C ALA A 136 8.56 -6.16 15.34
N ILE A 137 7.60 -5.30 15.69
CA ILE A 137 7.29 -4.09 14.93
C ILE A 137 8.43 -3.06 15.00
N PRO A 138 8.98 -2.71 16.18
CA PRO A 138 10.13 -1.80 16.27
C PRO A 138 11.35 -2.28 15.49
N TYR A 139 11.72 -3.56 15.57
CA TYR A 139 12.84 -4.11 14.82
C TYR A 139 12.61 -4.10 13.32
N PHE A 140 11.44 -4.55 12.88
CA PHE A 140 11.05 -4.50 11.48
C PHE A 140 11.16 -3.08 10.94
N PHE A 141 10.55 -2.12 11.63
CA PHE A 141 10.51 -0.75 11.20
C PHE A 141 11.89 -0.09 11.18
N ALA A 142 12.71 -0.29 12.21
CA ALA A 142 14.07 0.22 12.26
C ALA A 142 14.95 -0.38 11.14
N ASN A 143 14.76 -1.64 10.77
CA ASN A 143 15.45 -2.23 9.64
C ASN A 143 14.97 -1.66 8.30
N LEU A 144 13.67 -1.43 8.15
CA LEU A 144 13.10 -0.84 6.94
C LEU A 144 13.63 0.59 6.73
N SER A 145 13.62 1.43 7.76
CA SER A 145 14.09 2.82 7.69
C SER A 145 15.57 2.97 7.30
N ARG A 146 16.35 1.90 7.45
CA ARG A 146 17.77 1.85 7.04
C ARG A 146 18.00 1.35 5.62
N TYR A 147 16.95 1.15 4.82
CA TYR A 147 17.13 0.76 3.43
C TYR A 147 17.93 1.79 2.65
N ASP A 148 18.63 1.31 1.63
CA ASP A 148 19.31 2.21 0.70
C ASP A 148 18.26 3.00 -0.10
N CYS A 149 18.36 4.32 0.00
CA CYS A 149 17.46 5.27 -0.67
C CYS A 149 17.93 5.66 -2.07
N SER A 150 19.07 5.17 -2.55
CA SER A 150 19.70 5.61 -3.81
C SER A 150 18.76 5.47 -5.02
N ASN A 151 17.88 4.49 -5.02
CA ASN A 151 16.88 4.24 -6.05
C ASN A 151 15.55 4.95 -5.84
N THR A 152 15.39 5.73 -4.76
CA THR A 152 14.21 6.53 -4.49
C THR A 152 14.46 7.99 -4.85
N LYS A 153 13.84 8.46 -5.93
CA LYS A 153 13.94 9.86 -6.37
C LYS A 153 12.89 10.77 -5.74
N LYS A 154 11.81 10.18 -5.21
CA LYS A 154 10.71 10.93 -4.58
C LYS A 154 11.07 11.30 -3.15
N THR A 155 10.59 12.46 -2.73
CA THR A 155 10.70 12.95 -1.34
C THR A 155 9.37 12.79 -0.61
N ILE A 156 9.36 13.03 0.71
CA ILE A 156 8.12 13.10 1.50
C ILE A 156 7.18 14.18 0.96
N ARG A 157 7.71 15.29 0.43
CA ARG A 157 6.88 16.34 -0.18
C ARG A 157 6.18 15.86 -1.43
N ASP A 158 6.87 15.10 -2.30
CA ASP A 158 6.25 14.49 -3.48
C ASP A 158 5.18 13.48 -3.09
N HIS A 159 5.40 12.72 -2.01
CA HIS A 159 4.42 11.78 -1.48
C HIS A 159 3.17 12.49 -0.95
N LEU A 160 3.33 13.53 -0.16
CA LEU A 160 2.22 14.33 0.35
C LEU A 160 1.47 15.04 -0.79
N GLU A 161 2.20 15.61 -1.76
CA GLU A 161 1.61 16.34 -2.88
C GLU A 161 0.72 15.46 -3.75
N TYR A 162 1.02 14.18 -3.88
CA TYR A 162 0.13 13.23 -4.58
C TYR A 162 -1.31 13.26 -4.01
N TYR A 163 -1.47 13.31 -2.70
CA TYR A 163 -2.80 13.39 -2.05
C TYR A 163 -3.34 14.82 -2.00
N LEU A 164 -2.46 15.80 -1.79
CA LEU A 164 -2.85 17.21 -1.70
C LEU A 164 -3.28 17.80 -3.04
N SER A 165 -2.74 17.32 -4.16
CA SER A 165 -3.10 17.74 -5.50
C SER A 165 -4.15 16.85 -6.17
N PHE A 166 -4.68 15.86 -5.46
CA PHE A 166 -5.71 14.97 -6.02
C PHE A 166 -6.89 15.78 -6.56
N ASP A 167 -7.10 15.69 -7.86
CA ASP A 167 -8.14 16.47 -8.56
C ASP A 167 -9.49 15.80 -8.44
N ILE A 168 -10.23 16.22 -7.45
CA ILE A 168 -11.54 15.69 -7.14
C ILE A 168 -12.58 15.97 -8.24
N LEU A 169 -12.34 16.96 -9.11
CA LEU A 169 -13.24 17.29 -10.21
C LEU A 169 -13.15 16.29 -11.37
N LYS A 170 -12.05 15.55 -11.43
CA LYS A 170 -11.86 14.48 -12.43
C LYS A 170 -12.56 13.17 -12.07
N ILE A 171 -13.21 13.09 -10.90
CA ILE A 171 -13.95 11.91 -10.52
C ILE A 171 -15.23 11.84 -11.38
N PRO A 172 -15.39 10.80 -12.20
CA PRO A 172 -16.54 10.68 -13.08
C PRO A 172 -17.83 10.57 -12.28
N GLU A 173 -18.91 11.09 -12.85
CA GLU A 173 -20.26 10.85 -12.34
C GLU A 173 -20.68 9.43 -12.78
N VAL A 174 -20.49 8.46 -11.91
CA VAL A 174 -20.87 7.08 -12.14
C VAL A 174 -21.95 6.73 -11.13
N ASP A 175 -23.04 6.16 -11.63
CA ASP A 175 -24.04 5.55 -10.76
C ASP A 175 -23.49 4.23 -10.22
N VAL A 176 -23.46 4.13 -8.90
CA VAL A 176 -23.02 2.94 -8.17
C VAL A 176 -24.24 2.39 -7.42
N GLU A 177 -24.99 1.51 -8.11
CA GLU A 177 -26.29 1.00 -7.64
C GLU A 177 -26.29 0.35 -6.25
N TRP A 178 -25.12 -0.12 -5.80
CA TRP A 178 -24.99 -0.83 -4.53
C TRP A 178 -24.71 0.08 -3.31
N ILE A 179 -24.50 1.40 -3.52
CA ILE A 179 -24.33 2.37 -2.43
C ILE A 179 -25.59 3.21 -2.30
N LYS A 180 -26.33 3.02 -1.21
CA LYS A 180 -27.47 3.89 -0.89
C LYS A 180 -27.00 5.34 -0.72
N ASN A 181 -27.75 6.28 -1.28
CA ASN A 181 -27.47 7.73 -1.18
C ASN A 181 -26.07 8.15 -1.71
N HIS A 182 -25.51 7.39 -2.64
CA HIS A 182 -24.12 7.55 -3.06
C HIS A 182 -23.78 8.97 -3.57
N ASN A 183 -24.69 9.66 -4.24
CA ASN A 183 -24.45 11.04 -4.70
C ASN A 183 -24.27 12.03 -3.55
N GLN A 184 -25.09 11.94 -2.51
CA GLN A 184 -24.98 12.80 -1.32
C GLN A 184 -23.66 12.55 -0.59
N ILE A 185 -23.27 11.28 -0.48
CA ILE A 185 -22.03 10.87 0.16
C ILE A 185 -20.81 11.28 -0.65
N LYS A 186 -20.86 11.10 -1.98
CA LYS A 186 -19.81 11.55 -2.90
C LYS A 186 -19.56 13.05 -2.73
N ASP A 187 -20.60 13.87 -2.72
CA ASP A 187 -20.48 15.32 -2.57
C ASP A 187 -19.97 15.70 -1.18
N LEU A 188 -20.42 15.01 -0.15
CA LEU A 188 -19.91 15.18 1.21
C LEU A 188 -18.41 14.87 1.28
N ILE A 189 -17.98 13.73 0.75
CA ILE A 189 -16.56 13.33 0.75
C ILE A 189 -15.73 14.30 -0.09
N LYS A 190 -16.22 14.74 -1.26
CA LYS A 190 -15.55 15.75 -2.09
C LYS A 190 -15.27 17.03 -1.32
N ASN A 191 -16.28 17.56 -0.63
CA ASN A 191 -16.15 18.78 0.16
C ASN A 191 -15.12 18.62 1.29
N GLN A 192 -15.08 17.44 1.92
CA GLN A 192 -14.13 17.18 2.99
C GLN A 192 -12.71 16.96 2.48
N VAL A 193 -12.53 16.33 1.32
CA VAL A 193 -11.20 16.24 0.68
C VAL A 193 -10.65 17.64 0.42
N ILE A 194 -11.43 18.54 -0.16
CA ILE A 194 -11.00 19.93 -0.40
C ILE A 194 -10.64 20.63 0.92
N PHE A 195 -11.47 20.46 1.95
CA PHE A 195 -11.20 21.01 3.27
C PHE A 195 -9.88 20.48 3.85
N LEU A 196 -9.67 19.17 3.84
CA LEU A 196 -8.47 18.54 4.37
C LEU A 196 -7.22 18.92 3.58
N GLN A 197 -7.32 19.01 2.24
CA GLN A 197 -6.22 19.48 1.40
C GLN A 197 -5.76 20.88 1.78
N ASN A 198 -6.70 21.80 1.99
CA ASN A 198 -6.38 23.19 2.38
C ASN A 198 -5.78 23.25 3.79
N LEU A 199 -6.38 22.55 4.75
CA LEU A 199 -5.89 22.47 6.13
C LEU A 199 -4.46 21.89 6.21
N LEU A 200 -4.22 20.80 5.48
CA LEU A 200 -2.92 20.15 5.47
C LEU A 200 -1.85 21.01 4.77
N ARG A 201 -2.19 21.73 3.69
CA ARG A 201 -1.25 22.68 3.07
C ARG A 201 -0.85 23.80 4.01
N GLU A 202 -1.79 24.34 4.78
CA GLU A 202 -1.50 25.35 5.81
C GLU A 202 -0.57 24.78 6.90
N LYS A 203 -0.93 23.61 7.45
CA LYS A 203 -0.13 22.96 8.48
C LYS A 203 1.26 22.56 7.98
N LEU A 204 1.40 22.10 6.73
CA LEU A 204 2.66 21.66 6.14
C LEU A 204 3.76 22.75 6.15
N GLN A 205 3.38 24.02 6.13
CA GLN A 205 4.32 25.14 6.20
C GLN A 205 5.09 25.18 7.52
N ASN A 206 4.55 24.58 8.57
CA ASN A 206 5.14 24.55 9.91
C ASN A 206 6.02 23.32 10.16
N PHE A 207 6.16 22.41 9.19
CA PHE A 207 6.95 21.19 9.34
C PHE A 207 8.21 21.22 8.48
N THR A 208 9.28 20.74 9.11
CA THR A 208 10.53 20.40 8.41
C THR A 208 10.75 18.91 8.59
N PHE A 209 10.57 18.16 7.53
CA PHE A 209 10.78 16.71 7.52
C PHE A 209 12.25 16.38 7.24
N SER A 210 12.73 15.29 7.82
CA SER A 210 13.93 14.62 7.34
C SER A 210 13.68 14.02 5.96
N GLU A 211 14.69 13.99 5.09
CA GLU A 211 14.64 13.31 3.80
C GLU A 211 15.75 12.25 3.70
N LYS A 212 16.19 11.75 4.86
CA LYS A 212 17.36 10.86 4.96
C LYS A 212 16.99 9.40 5.13
N ASP A 213 15.76 9.14 5.59
CA ASP A 213 15.33 7.79 5.91
C ASP A 213 14.55 7.20 4.74
N PHE A 214 14.65 5.88 4.58
CA PHE A 214 13.78 5.19 3.64
C PHE A 214 12.38 5.10 4.23
N CYS A 215 11.39 5.50 3.43
CA CYS A 215 9.98 5.34 3.72
C CYS A 215 9.32 4.49 2.62
N HIS A 216 8.50 3.54 3.03
CA HIS A 216 7.78 2.63 2.14
C HIS A 216 6.69 3.35 1.34
N GLY A 217 6.06 4.35 1.94
CA GLY A 217 5.03 5.19 1.31
C GLY A 217 3.63 4.57 1.24
N ASP A 218 3.51 3.28 1.50
CA ASP A 218 2.23 2.56 1.58
C ASP A 218 2.28 1.43 2.61
N LEU A 219 3.04 1.67 3.68
CA LEU A 219 3.17 0.69 4.74
C LEU A 219 1.86 0.57 5.51
N ASN A 220 1.21 -0.58 5.35
CA ASN A 220 -0.07 -0.90 5.97
C ASN A 220 -0.17 -2.41 6.21
N CYS A 221 -1.16 -2.85 6.97
CA CYS A 221 -1.33 -4.25 7.34
C CYS A 221 -1.39 -5.23 6.15
N SER A 222 -1.87 -4.78 4.99
CA SER A 222 -1.94 -5.62 3.78
C SER A 222 -0.59 -5.77 3.09
N ASN A 223 0.35 -4.84 3.34
CA ASN A 223 1.69 -4.82 2.75
C ASN A 223 2.77 -5.34 3.70
N ILE A 224 2.38 -5.90 4.85
CA ILE A 224 3.28 -6.54 5.81
C ILE A 224 2.86 -8.01 5.96
N LEU A 225 3.77 -8.93 5.62
CA LEU A 225 3.56 -10.36 5.79
C LEU A 225 4.18 -10.82 7.12
N ALA A 226 3.46 -11.66 7.87
CA ALA A 226 3.94 -12.25 9.13
C ALA A 226 4.41 -13.69 8.88
N PHE A 227 5.72 -13.91 8.95
CA PHE A 227 6.36 -15.22 8.78
C PHE A 227 7.09 -15.62 10.06
N GLY A 228 6.45 -16.40 10.91
CA GLY A 228 6.93 -16.70 12.25
C GLY A 228 7.10 -15.40 13.06
N GLU A 229 8.28 -15.18 13.61
CA GLU A 229 8.64 -13.97 14.36
C GLU A 229 9.10 -12.81 13.45
N HIS A 230 9.12 -13.01 12.13
CA HIS A 230 9.64 -12.04 11.18
C HIS A 230 8.52 -11.37 10.39
N LEU A 231 8.67 -10.06 10.20
CA LEU A 231 7.80 -9.27 9.35
C LEU A 231 8.52 -8.94 8.03
N HIS A 232 7.79 -9.05 6.93
CA HIS A 232 8.29 -8.76 5.58
C HIS A 232 7.43 -7.71 4.91
N ALA A 233 8.04 -6.64 4.40
CA ALA A 233 7.33 -5.66 3.59
C ALA A 233 7.30 -6.06 2.11
N ILE A 234 6.19 -5.74 1.44
CA ILE A 234 5.97 -5.94 0.00
C ILE A 234 5.37 -4.66 -0.61
N ASN A 235 5.38 -4.54 -1.94
CA ASN A 235 4.81 -3.40 -2.67
C ASN A 235 5.54 -2.05 -2.46
N TYR A 236 6.81 -1.99 -2.80
CA TYR A 236 7.65 -0.79 -2.64
C TYR A 236 7.44 0.31 -3.70
N GLU A 237 6.39 0.24 -4.50
CA GLU A 237 6.13 1.16 -5.61
C GLU A 237 6.03 2.63 -5.19
N LYS A 238 5.48 2.90 -4.01
CA LYS A 238 5.24 4.25 -3.49
C LYS A 238 6.37 4.79 -2.62
N SER A 239 7.48 4.05 -2.45
CA SER A 239 8.57 4.45 -1.55
C SER A 239 9.19 5.78 -1.90
N TYR A 240 9.69 6.48 -0.89
CA TYR A 240 10.28 7.81 -1.00
C TYR A 240 11.37 8.02 0.07
N ASN A 241 12.17 9.07 -0.11
CA ASN A 241 13.09 9.55 0.92
C ASN A 241 12.33 10.46 1.86
N GLY A 242 12.32 10.14 3.14
CA GLY A 242 11.45 10.83 4.06
C GLY A 242 11.90 10.79 5.50
N ASP A 243 10.91 10.86 6.35
CA ASP A 243 11.03 10.94 7.79
C ASP A 243 10.41 9.68 8.41
N TRP A 244 11.22 8.89 9.07
CA TRP A 244 10.77 7.63 9.67
C TRP A 244 9.69 7.83 10.74
N VAL A 245 9.70 8.98 11.45
CA VAL A 245 8.68 9.26 12.47
C VAL A 245 7.31 9.45 11.81
N PHE A 246 7.27 10.18 10.70
CA PHE A 246 6.05 10.36 9.93
C PHE A 246 5.51 9.02 9.43
N GLU A 247 6.36 8.19 8.81
CA GLU A 247 5.97 6.87 8.30
C GLU A 247 5.46 5.96 9.42
N PHE A 248 6.15 5.93 10.58
CA PHE A 248 5.71 5.13 11.72
C PHE A 248 4.35 5.59 12.25
N LEU A 249 4.15 6.90 12.37
CA LEU A 249 2.85 7.43 12.80
C LEU A 249 1.73 7.11 11.80
N CYS A 250 2.02 7.05 10.49
CA CYS A 250 1.06 6.55 9.50
C CYS A 250 0.74 5.07 9.73
N LEU A 251 1.74 4.23 9.95
CA LEU A 251 1.58 2.79 10.22
C LEU A 251 0.77 2.53 11.50
N LYS A 252 0.97 3.34 12.54
CA LYS A 252 0.23 3.24 13.81
C LYS A 252 -1.28 3.17 13.59
N TYR A 253 -1.83 4.01 12.74
CA TYR A 253 -3.27 4.03 12.47
C TYR A 253 -3.75 2.77 11.75
N ASP A 254 -2.92 2.17 10.90
CA ASP A 254 -3.21 0.89 10.26
C ASP A 254 -3.12 -0.30 11.21
N LEU A 255 -2.19 -0.23 12.18
CA LEU A 255 -2.02 -1.26 13.21
C LEU A 255 -2.97 -1.07 14.41
N PHE A 256 -3.74 0.01 14.45
CA PHE A 256 -4.62 0.35 15.56
C PHE A 256 -3.91 0.38 16.93
N LEU A 257 -2.65 0.84 16.94
CA LEU A 257 -1.84 0.86 18.15
C LEU A 257 -2.40 1.84 19.18
N PRO A 258 -2.59 1.42 20.44
CA PRO A 258 -2.92 2.34 21.54
C PRO A 258 -1.81 3.39 21.74
N ASN A 259 -2.19 4.59 22.19
CA ASN A 259 -1.23 5.67 22.45
C ASN A 259 -0.13 5.30 23.47
N SER A 260 -0.42 4.38 24.41
CA SER A 260 0.57 3.87 25.37
C SER A 260 1.71 3.10 24.69
N ILE A 261 1.34 2.20 23.75
CA ILE A 261 2.30 1.37 23.00
C ILE A 261 3.07 2.22 21.97
N GLU A 262 2.42 3.21 21.36
CA GLU A 262 3.06 4.12 20.42
C GLU A 262 4.31 4.78 20.99
N LYS A 263 4.21 5.36 22.17
CA LYS A 263 5.35 6.04 22.82
C LYS A 263 6.49 5.07 23.10
N GLU A 264 6.17 3.87 23.53
CA GLU A 264 7.14 2.80 23.75
C GLU A 264 7.85 2.42 22.47
N TYR A 265 7.11 2.21 21.38
CA TYR A 265 7.67 1.83 20.08
C TYR A 265 8.51 2.96 19.47
N LEU A 266 8.09 4.22 19.56
CA LEU A 266 8.89 5.34 19.11
C LEU A 266 10.24 5.38 19.84
N ASN A 267 10.26 5.20 21.17
CA ASN A 267 11.50 5.14 21.94
C ASN A 267 12.39 3.94 21.56
N LYS A 268 11.80 2.77 21.33
CA LYS A 268 12.55 1.58 20.89
C LYS A 268 13.17 1.79 19.51
N ILE A 269 12.41 2.34 18.55
CA ILE A 269 12.89 2.63 17.18
C ILE A 269 14.00 3.69 17.22
N GLU A 270 13.83 4.78 18.00
CA GLU A 270 14.85 5.81 18.20
C GLU A 270 16.17 5.21 18.67
N ASN A 271 16.11 4.36 19.70
CA ASN A 271 17.28 3.69 20.24
C ASN A 271 17.94 2.76 19.19
N LEU A 272 17.15 2.00 18.46
CA LEU A 272 17.65 1.10 17.40
C LEU A 272 18.30 1.87 16.26
N LEU A 273 17.72 2.97 15.84
CA LEU A 273 18.25 3.82 14.76
C LEU A 273 19.41 4.70 15.22
N LYS A 274 19.62 4.89 16.54
CA LYS A 274 20.57 5.85 17.12
C LYS A 274 20.33 7.28 16.64
N THR A 275 19.08 7.62 16.43
CA THR A 275 18.60 8.97 16.06
C THR A 275 18.10 9.69 17.30
N ASN A 276 17.68 10.94 17.14
CA ASN A 276 17.15 11.74 18.25
C ASN A 276 15.80 12.35 17.82
N LEU A 277 14.74 11.99 18.55
CA LEU A 277 13.40 12.55 18.37
C LEU A 277 13.27 14.02 18.79
N ASN A 278 14.28 14.58 19.46
CA ASN A 278 14.21 15.93 20.04
C ASN A 278 14.00 17.08 19.03
N GLY A 279 14.07 16.81 17.73
CA GLY A 279 13.75 17.78 16.67
C GLY A 279 12.26 17.82 16.28
N HIS A 280 11.47 16.86 16.72
CA HIS A 280 10.07 16.75 16.32
C HIS A 280 9.12 17.19 17.44
N ASN A 281 8.18 18.07 17.11
CA ASN A 281 7.00 18.25 17.95
C ASN A 281 6.02 17.08 17.66
N ILE A 282 6.21 15.96 18.38
CA ILE A 282 5.45 14.71 18.16
C ILE A 282 3.94 14.96 18.19
N ASN A 283 3.43 15.79 19.11
CA ASN A 283 2.01 16.05 19.22
C ASN A 283 1.44 16.74 17.96
N GLN A 284 2.17 17.75 17.45
CA GLN A 284 1.77 18.42 16.21
C GLN A 284 1.87 17.49 14.99
N LEU A 285 2.92 16.68 14.95
CA LEU A 285 3.10 15.70 13.88
C LEU A 285 2.01 14.63 13.92
N MET A 286 1.62 14.14 15.09
CA MET A 286 0.50 13.21 15.28
C MET A 286 -0.81 13.81 14.77
N GLU A 287 -1.10 15.05 15.12
CA GLU A 287 -2.28 15.75 14.62
C GLU A 287 -2.26 15.85 13.09
N PHE A 288 -1.14 16.26 12.51
CA PHE A 288 -0.96 16.32 11.04
C PHE A 288 -1.17 14.96 10.38
N VAL A 289 -0.54 13.91 10.89
CA VAL A 289 -0.66 12.55 10.37
C VAL A 289 -2.09 12.04 10.48
N CYS A 290 -2.82 12.39 11.53
CA CYS A 290 -4.22 12.04 11.69
C CYS A 290 -5.09 12.62 10.55
N TYR A 291 -4.96 13.91 10.26
CA TYR A 291 -5.63 14.54 9.12
C TYR A 291 -5.17 13.96 7.79
N PHE A 292 -3.89 13.68 7.65
CA PHE A 292 -3.34 13.09 6.42
C PHE A 292 -3.91 11.69 6.15
N ASN A 293 -3.96 10.82 7.16
CA ASN A 293 -4.55 9.49 7.01
C ASN A 293 -6.03 9.56 6.65
N LEU A 294 -6.77 10.51 7.20
CA LEU A 294 -8.16 10.71 6.84
C LEU A 294 -8.30 11.16 5.37
N LEU A 295 -7.46 12.09 4.91
CA LEU A 295 -7.40 12.48 3.49
C LEU A 295 -7.04 11.27 2.61
N LYS A 296 -6.01 10.51 2.99
CA LYS A 296 -5.57 9.31 2.26
C LYS A 296 -6.72 8.32 2.09
N LEU A 297 -7.43 7.99 3.17
CA LEU A 297 -8.59 7.07 3.14
C LEU A 297 -9.70 7.58 2.21
N MET A 298 -10.01 8.88 2.23
CA MET A 298 -11.04 9.46 1.36
C MET A 298 -10.62 9.45 -0.11
N VAL A 299 -9.37 9.79 -0.42
CA VAL A 299 -8.83 9.76 -1.79
C VAL A 299 -8.80 8.32 -2.32
N GLU A 300 -8.35 7.36 -1.50
CA GLU A 300 -8.35 5.94 -1.86
C GLU A 300 -9.78 5.43 -2.11
N TYR A 301 -10.72 5.79 -1.23
CA TYR A 301 -12.14 5.45 -1.42
C TYR A 301 -12.68 6.00 -2.74
N LEU A 302 -12.49 7.29 -3.01
CA LEU A 302 -12.96 7.92 -4.23
C LEU A 302 -12.33 7.30 -5.48
N THR A 303 -11.04 7.00 -5.42
CA THR A 303 -10.31 6.35 -6.50
C THR A 303 -10.87 4.96 -6.77
N GLU A 304 -10.97 4.11 -5.76
CA GLU A 304 -11.41 2.72 -5.91
C GLU A 304 -12.88 2.63 -6.37
N VAL A 305 -13.76 3.44 -5.81
CA VAL A 305 -15.20 3.35 -6.10
C VAL A 305 -15.56 3.97 -7.44
N TYR A 306 -15.04 5.16 -7.73
CA TYR A 306 -15.51 5.96 -8.86
C TYR A 306 -14.58 5.92 -10.07
N MET A 307 -13.27 5.90 -9.88
CA MET A 307 -12.33 5.86 -11.01
C MET A 307 -12.12 4.46 -11.54
N LEU A 308 -12.11 3.45 -10.68
CA LEU A 308 -11.79 2.08 -11.03
C LEU A 308 -13.01 1.23 -11.33
N LYS A 309 -14.22 1.75 -11.08
CA LYS A 309 -15.48 1.00 -11.16
C LYS A 309 -15.38 -0.36 -10.47
N CYS A 310 -14.54 -0.44 -9.44
CA CYS A 310 -14.30 -1.68 -8.73
C CYS A 310 -15.47 -1.98 -7.81
N SER A 311 -16.18 -3.06 -8.08
CA SER A 311 -17.15 -3.67 -7.17
C SER A 311 -16.51 -4.30 -5.93
N ARG A 312 -15.35 -3.81 -5.50
CA ARG A 312 -14.65 -4.35 -4.34
C ARG A 312 -15.25 -3.84 -3.04
N GLN A 313 -16.42 -4.40 -2.68
CA GLN A 313 -17.02 -4.22 -1.35
C GLN A 313 -15.99 -4.36 -0.21
N ASN A 314 -15.03 -5.28 -0.35
CA ASN A 314 -13.98 -5.51 0.64
C ASN A 314 -13.08 -4.29 0.93
N LYS A 315 -12.75 -3.45 -0.08
CA LYS A 315 -11.92 -2.26 0.18
C LYS A 315 -12.69 -1.14 0.88
N ILE A 316 -13.96 -0.98 0.54
CA ILE A 316 -14.84 -0.03 1.22
C ILE A 316 -15.06 -0.45 2.66
N LEU A 317 -15.28 -1.75 2.86
CA LEU A 317 -15.34 -2.35 4.18
C LEU A 317 -14.04 -2.10 4.97
N GLN A 318 -12.86 -2.26 4.35
CA GLN A 318 -11.57 -1.96 4.98
C GLN A 318 -11.42 -0.48 5.35
N CYS A 319 -11.82 0.46 4.47
CA CYS A 319 -11.81 1.89 4.79
C CYS A 319 -12.76 2.19 5.96
N GLY A 320 -13.95 1.59 5.98
CA GLY A 320 -14.90 1.72 7.07
C GLY A 320 -14.37 1.19 8.39
N ILE A 321 -13.75 0.00 8.38
CA ILE A 321 -13.13 -0.59 9.57
C ILE A 321 -11.99 0.29 10.09
N LYS A 322 -11.14 0.81 9.22
CA LYS A 322 -10.04 1.72 9.60
C LYS A 322 -10.56 3.00 10.24
N LEU A 323 -11.60 3.60 9.66
CA LEU A 323 -12.23 4.79 10.20
C LEU A 323 -12.91 4.50 11.54
N SER A 324 -13.65 3.41 11.66
CA SER A 324 -14.32 3.00 12.89
C SER A 324 -13.33 2.75 14.04
N LYS A 325 -12.29 1.97 13.79
CA LYS A 325 -11.29 1.64 14.82
C LYS A 325 -10.42 2.83 15.25
N ASN A 326 -10.26 3.82 14.38
CA ASN A 326 -9.53 5.06 14.70
C ASN A 326 -10.46 6.21 15.08
N TYR A 327 -11.76 5.95 15.24
CA TYR A 327 -12.75 6.99 15.51
C TYR A 327 -12.40 7.86 16.72
N ASP A 328 -11.98 7.25 17.81
CA ASP A 328 -11.59 7.97 19.04
C ASP A 328 -10.39 8.91 18.83
N HIS A 329 -9.47 8.54 17.94
CA HIS A 329 -8.33 9.40 17.57
C HIS A 329 -8.79 10.58 16.70
N PHE A 330 -9.67 10.33 15.74
CA PHE A 330 -10.21 11.37 14.86
C PHE A 330 -11.15 12.32 15.62
N TYR A 331 -11.92 11.79 16.59
CA TYR A 331 -12.82 12.57 17.43
C TYR A 331 -12.13 13.65 18.25
N GLN A 332 -10.86 13.45 18.60
CA GLN A 332 -10.05 14.44 19.33
C GLN A 332 -9.59 15.62 18.46
N LEU A 333 -9.79 15.55 17.14
CA LEU A 333 -9.42 16.65 16.24
C LEU A 333 -10.39 17.81 16.41
N PRO A 334 -9.89 19.09 16.49
CA PRO A 334 -10.69 20.26 16.78
C PRO A 334 -11.91 20.50 15.88
N ASP A 335 -11.82 20.08 14.62
CA ASP A 335 -12.89 20.27 13.61
C ASP A 335 -13.69 19.00 13.32
N PHE A 336 -13.45 17.91 14.05
CA PHE A 336 -14.02 16.61 13.74
C PHE A 336 -15.56 16.61 13.81
N ASP A 337 -16.12 17.13 14.92
CA ASP A 337 -17.55 17.06 15.19
C ASP A 337 -18.44 17.71 14.12
N LYS A 338 -17.98 18.82 13.53
CA LYS A 338 -18.80 19.58 12.58
C LYS A 338 -18.67 19.12 11.15
N LYS A 339 -17.49 18.59 10.77
CA LYS A 339 -17.16 18.38 9.36
C LYS A 339 -16.88 16.93 9.01
N LEU A 340 -16.28 16.17 9.91
CA LEU A 340 -15.79 14.81 9.64
C LEU A 340 -16.67 13.71 10.23
N LYS A 341 -17.42 14.02 11.29
CA LYS A 341 -18.33 13.08 11.94
C LYS A 341 -19.34 12.43 10.97
N PRO A 342 -20.03 13.18 10.08
CA PRO A 342 -20.99 12.58 9.16
C PRO A 342 -20.35 11.55 8.20
N ILE A 343 -19.07 11.73 7.87
CA ILE A 343 -18.33 10.80 6.99
C ILE A 343 -17.94 9.55 7.77
N ALA A 344 -17.43 9.71 8.99
CA ALA A 344 -17.09 8.57 9.83
C ALA A 344 -18.33 7.74 10.16
N GLU A 345 -19.46 8.38 10.48
CA GLU A 345 -20.74 7.71 10.68
C GLU A 345 -21.20 6.93 9.44
N PHE A 346 -21.08 7.53 8.26
CA PHE A 346 -21.41 6.83 7.01
C PHE A 346 -20.55 5.57 6.82
N PHE A 347 -19.23 5.66 7.01
CA PHE A 347 -18.37 4.50 6.84
C PHE A 347 -18.63 3.43 7.89
N VAL A 348 -18.98 3.81 9.12
CA VAL A 348 -19.37 2.88 10.19
C VAL A 348 -20.70 2.20 9.84
N GLU A 349 -21.70 2.94 9.39
CA GLU A 349 -23.01 2.40 9.00
C GLU A 349 -22.97 1.53 7.73
N SER A 350 -22.00 1.77 6.85
CA SER A 350 -21.80 0.96 5.64
C SER A 350 -21.15 -0.39 5.92
N VAL A 351 -20.61 -0.59 7.14
CA VAL A 351 -19.94 -1.82 7.59
C VAL A 351 -20.90 -2.76 8.33
N ILE A 352 -22.01 -2.23 8.84
CA ILE A 352 -23.09 -2.99 9.53
C ILE A 352 -24.16 -3.40 8.51
#